data_3490d5891325ebedb8a1cf31869c668a
#
_entry.id   3490d5891325ebedb8a1cf31869c668a
#
_cell.length_a   1.000
_cell.length_b   1.000
_cell.length_c   1.000
_cell.angle_alpha   90.00
_cell.angle_beta   90.00
_cell.angle_gamma   90.00
#
_symmetry.space_group_name_H-M   'P 1'
#
loop_
_entity.id
_entity.type
_entity.pdbx_description
1 polymer ?
#
loop_
_entity_poly.entity_id
_entity_poly.type
_entity_poly.pdbx_seq_one_letter_code
_entity_poly.pdbx_strand_id
1 'polypeptide(L)'
;LSSIDNVDGKAIQLFQVVTVLVGLLLSLLSFVYDGREAAAVGLLNPLTLAGVAFLMGAMAAAAITYSTGEYHAGVGVEDLRWIAEEGYADGEFRRGLHEDLLIGYADWIEANERANQRQGAFITTTILAIIYGVAFLAVGVVSVLLPNLWLPFAAVLGIVLAGITWLLEPIKGLRAIGRR
;
A
#
# COMPACT_ATOMS: atom_id res chain seq x y z
N LEU A 1 -9.54 17.29 -4.32
CA LEU A 1 -8.87 17.33 -3.00
C LEU A 1 -9.29 16.15 -2.13
N SER A 2 -10.60 15.79 -2.04
CA SER A 2 -11.09 14.71 -1.16
C SER A 2 -10.55 13.29 -1.48
N SER A 3 -10.14 12.99 -2.70
CA SER A 3 -9.62 11.67 -3.07
C SER A 3 -8.16 11.48 -2.64
N ILE A 4 -7.39 12.57 -2.56
CA ILE A 4 -5.98 12.57 -2.17
C ILE A 4 -5.87 12.32 -0.67
N ASP A 5 -6.62 13.09 0.14
CA ASP A 5 -6.66 12.91 1.60
C ASP A 5 -7.08 11.48 1.98
N ASN A 6 -7.89 10.84 1.13
CA ASN A 6 -8.37 9.48 1.35
C ASN A 6 -7.27 8.42 1.13
N VAL A 7 -6.35 8.62 0.18
CA VAL A 7 -5.25 7.68 -0.10
C VAL A 7 -4.18 7.76 0.99
N ASP A 8 -3.78 8.96 1.36
CA ASP A 8 -2.80 9.18 2.43
C ASP A 8 -3.31 8.68 3.78
N GLY A 9 -4.60 8.93 4.07
CA GLY A 9 -5.25 8.38 5.26
C GLY A 9 -5.23 6.86 5.31
N LYS A 10 -5.46 6.18 4.18
CA LYS A 10 -5.40 4.70 4.10
C LYS A 10 -3.97 4.17 4.28
N ALA A 11 -2.97 4.83 3.70
CA ALA A 11 -1.58 4.43 3.85
C ALA A 11 -1.13 4.53 5.32
N ILE A 12 -1.49 5.62 6.01
CA ILE A 12 -1.22 5.79 7.45
C ILE A 12 -1.92 4.72 8.28
N GLN A 13 -3.19 4.42 8.01
CA GLN A 13 -3.94 3.37 8.71
C GLN A 13 -3.29 1.99 8.52
N LEU A 14 -2.87 1.65 7.29
CA LEU A 14 -2.18 0.40 7.01
C LEU A 14 -0.85 0.31 7.78
N PHE A 15 -0.07 1.39 7.78
CA PHE A 15 1.17 1.46 8.55
C PHE A 15 0.93 1.25 10.05
N GLN A 16 -0.09 1.88 10.63
CA GLN A 16 -0.47 1.70 12.02
C GLN A 16 -0.86 0.25 12.33
N VAL A 17 -1.69 -0.37 11.48
CA VAL A 17 -2.10 -1.78 11.65
C VAL A 17 -0.87 -2.69 11.65
N VAL A 18 0.06 -2.52 10.69
CA VAL A 18 1.27 -3.34 10.64
C VAL A 18 2.14 -3.11 11.87
N THR A 19 2.29 -1.87 12.32
CA THR A 19 3.06 -1.54 13.53
C THR A 19 2.49 -2.23 14.77
N VAL A 20 1.16 -2.22 14.92
CA VAL A 20 0.50 -2.93 16.04
C VAL A 20 0.71 -4.44 15.92
N LEU A 21 0.59 -5.02 14.73
CA LEU A 21 0.82 -6.45 14.51
C LEU A 21 2.26 -6.87 14.83
N VAL A 22 3.24 -6.08 14.41
CA VAL A 22 4.66 -6.31 14.74
C VAL A 22 4.89 -6.17 16.24
N GLY A 23 4.29 -5.18 16.90
CA GLY A 23 4.37 -5.00 18.35
C GLY A 23 3.79 -6.19 19.13
N LEU A 24 2.63 -6.70 18.71
CA LEU A 24 2.01 -7.90 19.28
C LEU A 24 2.89 -9.13 19.09
N LEU A 25 3.50 -9.29 17.92
CA LEU A 25 4.45 -10.37 17.66
C LEU A 25 5.66 -10.34 18.56
N LEU A 26 6.28 -9.17 18.72
CA LEU A 26 7.43 -8.99 19.63
C LEU A 26 7.03 -9.30 21.06
N SER A 27 5.83 -8.88 21.49
CA SER A 27 5.30 -9.20 22.83
C SER A 27 5.10 -10.70 23.02
N LEU A 28 4.54 -11.39 22.02
CA LEU A 28 4.38 -12.84 22.07
C LEU A 28 5.73 -13.58 22.12
N LEU A 29 6.69 -13.14 21.32
CA LEU A 29 8.05 -13.70 21.34
C LEU A 29 8.73 -13.52 22.70
N SER A 30 8.60 -12.32 23.30
CA SER A 30 9.13 -12.04 24.65
C SER A 30 8.49 -12.95 25.70
N PHE A 31 7.17 -13.10 25.68
CA PHE A 31 6.44 -13.96 26.62
C PHE A 31 6.84 -15.44 26.52
N VAL A 32 7.04 -15.93 25.29
CA VAL A 32 7.47 -17.32 25.05
C VAL A 32 8.92 -17.53 25.47
N TYR A 33 9.78 -16.53 25.25
CA TYR A 33 11.20 -16.60 25.62
C TYR A 33 11.39 -16.71 27.15
N ASP A 34 10.63 -15.96 27.93
CA ASP A 34 10.69 -15.99 29.39
C ASP A 34 10.19 -17.32 30.00
N GLY A 35 9.41 -18.09 29.25
CA GLY A 35 8.77 -19.32 29.77
C GLY A 35 9.37 -20.66 29.33
N ARG A 36 9.90 -20.76 28.11
CA ARG A 36 10.37 -22.02 27.50
C ARG A 36 11.32 -21.75 26.33
N GLU A 37 12.61 -21.81 26.54
CA GLU A 37 13.64 -21.65 25.48
C GLU A 37 13.40 -22.55 24.25
N ALA A 38 13.02 -23.83 24.47
CA ALA A 38 12.75 -24.77 23.39
C ALA A 38 11.56 -24.38 22.50
N ALA A 39 10.52 -23.76 23.07
CA ALA A 39 9.37 -23.29 22.31
C ALA A 39 9.70 -22.00 21.52
N ALA A 40 10.54 -21.12 22.07
CA ALA A 40 11.01 -19.94 21.39
C ALA A 40 11.84 -20.27 20.15
N VAL A 41 12.73 -21.26 20.23
CA VAL A 41 13.49 -21.76 19.07
C VAL A 41 12.58 -22.37 18.00
N GLY A 42 11.54 -23.11 18.41
CA GLY A 42 10.54 -23.66 17.49
C GLY A 42 9.73 -22.60 16.73
N LEU A 43 9.47 -21.45 17.37
CA LEU A 43 8.77 -20.34 16.73
C LEU A 43 9.62 -19.60 15.67
N LEU A 44 10.94 -19.73 15.70
CA LEU A 44 11.83 -19.21 14.66
C LEU A 44 11.91 -20.14 13.42
N ASN A 45 10.79 -20.74 13.06
CA ASN A 45 10.69 -21.58 11.86
C ASN A 45 10.58 -20.75 10.57
N PRO A 46 10.86 -21.34 9.39
CA PRO A 46 10.84 -20.61 8.11
C PRO A 46 9.48 -19.93 7.80
N LEU A 47 8.35 -20.50 8.27
CA LEU A 47 7.02 -19.94 8.05
C LEU A 47 6.83 -18.65 8.85
N THR A 48 7.23 -18.65 10.13
CA THR A 48 7.17 -17.45 10.96
C THR A 48 8.08 -16.35 10.42
N LEU A 49 9.30 -16.70 9.98
CA LEU A 49 10.22 -15.76 9.37
C LEU A 49 9.66 -15.17 8.06
N ALA A 50 9.02 -16.01 7.23
CA ALA A 50 8.35 -15.54 6.02
C ALA A 50 7.20 -14.57 6.37
N GLY A 51 6.40 -14.88 7.39
CA GLY A 51 5.34 -14.00 7.87
C GLY A 51 5.85 -12.63 8.31
N VAL A 52 6.94 -12.60 9.08
CA VAL A 52 7.61 -11.34 9.48
C VAL A 52 8.12 -10.58 8.26
N ALA A 53 8.76 -11.26 7.30
CA ALA A 53 9.26 -10.65 6.09
C ALA A 53 8.14 -10.01 5.25
N PHE A 54 6.98 -10.67 5.14
CA PHE A 54 5.79 -10.08 4.47
C PHE A 54 5.28 -8.83 5.20
N LEU A 55 5.23 -8.82 6.54
CA LEU A 55 4.82 -7.65 7.31
C LEU A 55 5.82 -6.49 7.17
N MET A 56 7.11 -6.77 7.18
CA MET A 56 8.13 -5.75 6.93
C MET A 56 8.04 -5.17 5.51
N GLY A 57 7.79 -6.03 4.52
CA GLY A 57 7.52 -5.62 3.14
C GLY A 57 6.27 -4.76 3.01
N ALA A 58 5.20 -5.10 3.72
CA ALA A 58 3.97 -4.31 3.78
C ALA A 58 4.23 -2.91 4.38
N MET A 59 5.02 -2.84 5.44
CA MET A 59 5.40 -1.56 6.07
C MET A 59 6.21 -0.67 5.12
N ALA A 60 7.18 -1.26 4.42
CA ALA A 60 7.97 -0.54 3.41
C ALA A 60 7.08 -0.05 2.25
N ALA A 61 6.18 -0.89 1.74
CA ALA A 61 5.25 -0.51 0.68
C ALA A 61 4.28 0.60 1.11
N ALA A 62 3.77 0.55 2.35
CA ALA A 62 2.94 1.62 2.91
C ALA A 62 3.71 2.95 3.03
N ALA A 63 4.96 2.91 3.48
CA ALA A 63 5.82 4.08 3.57
C ALA A 63 6.11 4.70 2.19
N ILE A 64 6.38 3.87 1.18
CA ILE A 64 6.57 4.32 -0.21
C ILE A 64 5.28 4.98 -0.72
N THR A 65 4.12 4.37 -0.50
CA THR A 65 2.83 4.92 -0.93
C THR A 65 2.60 6.32 -0.36
N TYR A 66 2.92 6.53 0.92
CA TYR A 66 2.81 7.83 1.56
C TYR A 66 3.80 8.85 1.00
N SER A 67 5.04 8.46 0.70
CA SER A 67 6.09 9.38 0.23
C SER A 67 5.95 9.80 -1.23
N THR A 68 5.20 9.06 -2.06
CA THR A 68 5.07 9.32 -3.51
C THR A 68 3.91 10.24 -3.89
N GLY A 69 3.26 10.87 -2.93
CA GLY A 69 2.08 11.71 -3.10
C GLY A 69 2.34 13.11 -3.65
N GLU A 70 3.27 13.28 -4.60
CA GLU A 70 3.38 14.55 -5.33
C GLU A 70 2.24 14.66 -6.36
N TYR A 71 1.25 15.47 -6.03
CA TYR A 71 0.17 15.83 -6.95
C TYR A 71 0.44 17.18 -7.59
N HIS A 72 0.27 17.23 -8.89
CA HIS A 72 0.31 18.51 -9.62
C HIS A 72 -1.01 19.23 -9.37
N ALA A 73 -0.95 20.26 -8.54
CA ALA A 73 -2.11 21.05 -8.14
C ALA A 73 -2.26 22.30 -9.03
N GLY A 74 -2.63 22.12 -10.28
CA GLY A 74 -3.11 23.21 -11.12
C GLY A 74 -2.18 24.45 -11.24
N VAL A 75 -2.75 25.55 -11.67
CA VAL A 75 -2.05 26.87 -11.78
C VAL A 75 -1.77 27.39 -10.37
N GLY A 76 -0.53 27.82 -10.12
CA GLY A 76 -0.12 28.40 -8.84
C GLY A 76 -0.93 29.66 -8.48
N VAL A 77 -1.04 29.96 -7.20
CA VAL A 77 -1.77 31.16 -6.72
C VAL A 77 -1.13 32.42 -7.26
N GLU A 78 0.20 32.46 -7.41
CA GLU A 78 0.94 33.60 -7.95
C GLU A 78 0.67 33.79 -9.45
N ASP A 79 0.61 32.68 -10.23
CA ASP A 79 0.27 32.73 -11.64
C ASP A 79 -1.17 33.20 -11.86
N LEU A 80 -2.12 32.73 -11.02
CA LEU A 80 -3.50 33.20 -11.06
C LEU A 80 -3.63 34.68 -10.74
N ARG A 81 -2.83 35.20 -9.81
CA ARG A 81 -2.82 36.60 -9.45
C ARG A 81 -2.26 37.46 -10.59
N TRP A 82 -1.15 37.04 -11.18
CA TRP A 82 -0.57 37.70 -12.34
C TRP A 82 -1.53 37.73 -13.55
N ILE A 83 -2.18 36.58 -13.84
CA ILE A 83 -3.19 36.47 -14.90
C ILE A 83 -4.35 37.45 -14.66
N ALA A 84 -4.81 37.58 -13.42
CA ALA A 84 -5.93 38.43 -13.05
C ALA A 84 -5.57 39.95 -13.14
N GLU A 85 -4.34 40.32 -12.77
CA GLU A 85 -3.91 41.72 -12.68
C GLU A 85 -3.41 42.27 -14.02
N GLU A 86 -2.64 41.49 -14.81
CA GLU A 86 -1.96 41.95 -16.00
C GLU A 86 -2.45 41.31 -17.30
N GLY A 87 -2.81 40.04 -17.28
CA GLY A 87 -3.09 39.26 -18.50
C GLY A 87 -4.52 39.42 -19.04
N TYR A 88 -5.50 39.75 -18.20
CA TYR A 88 -6.91 39.67 -18.58
C TYR A 88 -7.41 40.78 -19.52
N ALA A 89 -6.63 41.87 -19.68
CA ALA A 89 -6.98 43.01 -20.51
C ALA A 89 -6.76 42.76 -22.02
N ASP A 90 -5.85 41.85 -22.38
CA ASP A 90 -5.54 41.50 -23.77
C ASP A 90 -6.42 40.34 -24.29
N GLY A 91 -7.15 40.60 -25.36
CA GLY A 91 -8.07 39.63 -25.95
C GLY A 91 -7.38 38.46 -26.68
N GLU A 92 -6.15 38.66 -27.15
CA GLU A 92 -5.34 37.60 -27.79
C GLU A 92 -4.71 36.71 -26.75
N PHE A 93 -4.16 37.29 -25.68
CA PHE A 93 -3.65 36.60 -24.52
C PHE A 93 -4.73 35.71 -23.86
N ARG A 94 -5.95 36.23 -23.70
CA ARG A 94 -7.09 35.48 -23.15
C ARG A 94 -7.43 34.24 -23.94
N ARG A 95 -7.38 34.29 -25.27
CA ARG A 95 -7.66 33.12 -26.13
C ARG A 95 -6.58 32.06 -26.01
N GLY A 96 -5.31 32.46 -26.09
CA GLY A 96 -4.17 31.56 -25.87
C GLY A 96 -4.19 30.91 -24.48
N LEU A 97 -4.44 31.71 -23.45
CA LEU A 97 -4.53 31.22 -22.07
C LEU A 97 -5.62 30.17 -21.88
N HIS A 98 -6.81 30.31 -22.49
CA HIS A 98 -7.86 29.33 -22.40
C HIS A 98 -7.47 27.99 -23.05
N GLU A 99 -6.80 28.04 -24.19
CA GLU A 99 -6.33 26.86 -24.90
C GLU A 99 -5.22 26.14 -24.10
N ASP A 100 -4.23 26.89 -23.62
CA ASP A 100 -3.13 26.38 -22.80
C ASP A 100 -3.63 25.79 -21.46
N LEU A 101 -4.61 26.43 -20.82
CA LEU A 101 -5.24 25.91 -19.61
C LEU A 101 -5.98 24.61 -19.86
N LEU A 102 -6.74 24.51 -20.96
CA LEU A 102 -7.46 23.28 -21.29
C LEU A 102 -6.51 22.11 -21.56
N ILE A 103 -5.42 22.35 -22.29
CA ILE A 103 -4.38 21.36 -22.55
C ILE A 103 -3.67 20.99 -21.24
N GLY A 104 -3.25 21.99 -20.45
CA GLY A 104 -2.60 21.77 -19.17
C GLY A 104 -3.48 20.98 -18.17
N TYR A 105 -4.78 21.29 -18.12
CA TYR A 105 -5.71 20.50 -17.28
C TYR A 105 -5.85 19.05 -17.75
N ALA A 106 -5.88 18.80 -19.06
CA ALA A 106 -5.91 17.43 -19.59
C ALA A 106 -4.66 16.64 -19.18
N ASP A 107 -3.48 17.25 -19.30
CA ASP A 107 -2.21 16.64 -18.91
C ASP A 107 -2.15 16.38 -17.39
N TRP A 108 -2.63 17.30 -16.58
CA TRP A 108 -2.69 17.13 -15.12
C TRP A 108 -3.67 16.03 -14.70
N ILE A 109 -4.83 15.95 -15.34
CA ILE A 109 -5.78 14.86 -15.09
C ILE A 109 -5.14 13.52 -15.42
N GLU A 110 -4.45 13.40 -16.56
CA GLU A 110 -3.79 12.17 -16.96
C GLU A 110 -2.63 11.82 -16.00
N ALA A 111 -1.82 12.78 -15.59
CA ALA A 111 -0.74 12.59 -14.62
C ALA A 111 -1.28 12.13 -13.26
N ASN A 112 -2.33 12.78 -12.75
CA ASN A 112 -2.97 12.42 -11.49
C ASN A 112 -3.66 11.05 -11.55
N GLU A 113 -4.26 10.69 -12.69
CA GLU A 113 -4.85 9.36 -12.87
C GLU A 113 -3.79 8.27 -12.85
N ARG A 114 -2.64 8.48 -13.50
CA ARG A 114 -1.50 7.56 -13.43
C ARG A 114 -0.95 7.43 -12.01
N ALA A 115 -0.84 8.53 -11.28
CA ALA A 115 -0.41 8.54 -9.88
C ALA A 115 -1.38 7.74 -9.00
N ASN A 116 -2.69 7.99 -9.13
CA ASN A 116 -3.74 7.26 -8.42
C ASN A 116 -3.74 5.75 -8.71
N GLN A 117 -3.54 5.36 -9.98
CA GLN A 117 -3.45 3.95 -10.35
C GLN A 117 -2.24 3.26 -9.71
N ARG A 118 -1.08 3.92 -9.68
CA ARG A 118 0.12 3.42 -8.99
C ARG A 118 -0.11 3.26 -7.49
N GLN A 119 -0.64 4.28 -6.84
CA GLN A 119 -0.93 4.24 -5.41
C GLN A 119 -1.96 3.15 -5.07
N GLY A 120 -3.01 3.00 -5.87
CA GLY A 120 -3.99 1.92 -5.71
C GLY A 120 -3.36 0.54 -5.80
N ALA A 121 -2.41 0.33 -6.72
CA ALA A 121 -1.68 -0.93 -6.83
C ALA A 121 -0.79 -1.20 -5.61
N PHE A 122 -0.10 -0.18 -5.09
CA PHE A 122 0.70 -0.30 -3.86
C PHE A 122 -0.15 -0.60 -2.64
N ILE A 123 -1.29 0.08 -2.48
CA ILE A 123 -2.23 -0.19 -1.38
C ILE A 123 -2.72 -1.64 -1.43
N THR A 124 -3.13 -2.12 -2.60
CA THR A 124 -3.59 -3.50 -2.78
C THR A 124 -2.48 -4.50 -2.45
N THR A 125 -1.26 -4.24 -2.91
CA THR A 125 -0.10 -5.08 -2.61
C THR A 125 0.21 -5.09 -1.10
N THR A 126 0.12 -3.94 -0.44
CA THR A 126 0.31 -3.82 1.00
C THR A 126 -0.72 -4.63 1.78
N ILE A 127 -2.00 -4.53 1.41
CA ILE A 127 -3.08 -5.31 2.04
C ILE A 127 -2.82 -6.81 1.87
N LEU A 128 -2.46 -7.27 0.66
CA LEU A 128 -2.12 -8.67 0.42
C LEU A 128 -0.93 -9.10 1.25
N ALA A 129 0.13 -8.30 1.31
CA ALA A 129 1.31 -8.62 2.11
C ALA A 129 0.97 -8.75 3.60
N ILE A 130 0.07 -7.91 4.14
CA ILE A 130 -0.43 -8.04 5.52
C ILE A 130 -1.17 -9.37 5.70
N ILE A 131 -2.11 -9.68 4.80
CA ILE A 131 -2.91 -10.91 4.86
C ILE A 131 -2.00 -12.15 4.80
N TYR A 132 -1.06 -12.19 3.87
CA TYR A 132 -0.08 -13.27 3.76
C TYR A 132 0.83 -13.33 4.99
N GLY A 133 1.30 -12.19 5.47
CA GLY A 133 2.13 -12.11 6.67
C GLY A 133 1.46 -12.72 7.88
N VAL A 134 0.22 -12.32 8.16
CA VAL A 134 -0.58 -12.87 9.28
C VAL A 134 -0.85 -14.36 9.07
N ALA A 135 -1.17 -14.78 7.85
CA ALA A 135 -1.42 -16.18 7.54
C ALA A 135 -0.20 -17.07 7.76
N PHE A 136 0.97 -16.66 7.26
CA PHE A 136 2.22 -17.40 7.47
C PHE A 136 2.61 -17.46 8.95
N LEU A 137 2.40 -16.37 9.70
CA LEU A 137 2.59 -16.38 11.15
C LEU A 137 1.66 -17.37 11.84
N ALA A 138 0.38 -17.37 11.49
CA ALA A 138 -0.59 -18.30 12.07
C ALA A 138 -0.19 -19.76 11.80
N VAL A 139 0.19 -20.11 10.56
CA VAL A 139 0.67 -21.44 10.21
C VAL A 139 1.96 -21.77 10.96
N GLY A 140 2.89 -20.83 11.05
CA GLY A 140 4.14 -20.99 11.78
C GLY A 140 3.93 -21.31 13.25
N VAL A 141 3.01 -20.60 13.93
CA VAL A 141 2.65 -20.86 15.32
C VAL A 141 1.93 -22.22 15.46
N VAL A 142 0.96 -22.52 14.60
CA VAL A 142 0.23 -23.81 14.63
C VAL A 142 1.17 -24.98 14.38
N SER A 143 2.18 -24.84 13.52
CA SER A 143 3.15 -25.92 13.26
C SER A 143 3.94 -26.32 14.50
N VAL A 144 4.17 -25.39 15.42
CA VAL A 144 4.87 -25.64 16.68
C VAL A 144 3.94 -26.19 17.76
N LEU A 145 2.73 -25.62 17.88
CA LEU A 145 1.78 -25.99 18.94
C LEU A 145 1.02 -27.28 18.62
N LEU A 146 0.70 -27.51 17.34
CA LEU A 146 -0.14 -28.63 16.87
C LEU A 146 0.50 -29.30 15.64
N PRO A 147 1.61 -30.04 15.81
CA PRO A 147 2.39 -30.55 14.68
C PRO A 147 1.63 -31.52 13.77
N ASN A 148 0.54 -32.14 14.25
CA ASN A 148 -0.29 -33.04 13.44
C ASN A 148 -1.38 -32.30 12.61
N LEU A 149 -1.69 -31.05 12.94
CA LEU A 149 -2.79 -30.29 12.32
C LEU A 149 -2.30 -29.17 11.41
N TRP A 150 -1.00 -28.84 11.41
CA TRP A 150 -0.49 -27.71 10.65
C TRP A 150 -0.67 -27.88 9.13
N LEU A 151 -0.52 -29.09 8.59
CA LEU A 151 -0.62 -29.36 7.16
C LEU A 151 -2.06 -29.12 6.61
N PRO A 152 -3.13 -29.70 7.19
CA PRO A 152 -4.48 -29.41 6.75
C PRO A 152 -4.86 -27.93 6.98
N PHE A 153 -4.40 -27.32 8.07
CA PHE A 153 -4.62 -25.89 8.32
C PHE A 153 -3.95 -25.03 7.24
N ALA A 154 -2.69 -25.32 6.90
CA ALA A 154 -1.96 -24.62 5.84
C ALA A 154 -2.63 -24.79 4.46
N ALA A 155 -3.15 -25.98 4.16
CA ALA A 155 -3.84 -26.25 2.90
C ALA A 155 -5.13 -25.41 2.76
N VAL A 156 -5.96 -25.39 3.80
CA VAL A 156 -7.19 -24.58 3.82
C VAL A 156 -6.85 -23.10 3.68
N LEU A 157 -5.89 -22.61 4.45
CA LEU A 157 -5.47 -21.23 4.40
C LEU A 157 -4.88 -20.85 3.03
N GLY A 158 -4.10 -21.74 2.42
CA GLY A 158 -3.55 -21.57 1.07
C GLY A 158 -4.64 -21.41 0.00
N ILE A 159 -5.70 -22.23 0.08
CA ILE A 159 -6.86 -22.11 -0.82
C ILE A 159 -7.55 -20.76 -0.65
N VAL A 160 -7.78 -20.33 0.60
CA VAL A 160 -8.38 -19.02 0.91
C VAL A 160 -7.53 -17.88 0.37
N LEU A 161 -6.21 -17.92 0.60
CA LEU A 161 -5.28 -16.91 0.11
C LEU A 161 -5.23 -16.85 -1.42
N ALA A 162 -5.23 -18.00 -2.09
CA ALA A 162 -5.29 -18.06 -3.55
C ALA A 162 -6.60 -17.44 -4.07
N GLY A 163 -7.72 -17.71 -3.42
CA GLY A 163 -9.02 -17.11 -3.74
C GLY A 163 -9.03 -15.59 -3.57
N ILE A 164 -8.49 -15.07 -2.46
CA ILE A 164 -8.36 -13.64 -2.22
C ILE A 164 -7.47 -12.98 -3.27
N THR A 165 -6.33 -13.58 -3.57
CA THR A 165 -5.40 -13.04 -4.58
C THR A 165 -6.03 -13.01 -5.96
N TRP A 166 -6.80 -14.04 -6.32
CA TRP A 166 -7.53 -14.09 -7.58
C TRP A 166 -8.62 -13.01 -7.66
N LEU A 167 -9.34 -12.78 -6.56
CA LEU A 167 -10.42 -11.80 -6.48
C LEU A 167 -9.90 -10.35 -6.57
N LEU A 168 -8.76 -10.07 -5.94
CA LEU A 168 -8.17 -8.71 -5.90
C LEU A 168 -7.41 -8.35 -7.20
N GLU A 169 -7.09 -9.32 -8.05
CA GLU A 169 -6.41 -9.14 -9.35
C GLU A 169 -5.26 -8.09 -9.35
N PRO A 170 -4.38 -8.04 -8.34
CA PRO A 170 -3.38 -6.98 -8.20
C PRO A 170 -2.42 -6.91 -9.40
N ILE A 171 -2.22 -8.03 -10.08
CA ILE A 171 -1.28 -8.17 -11.20
C ILE A 171 -1.81 -7.51 -12.49
N LYS A 172 -3.12 -7.40 -12.67
CA LYS A 172 -3.69 -6.76 -13.88
C LYS A 172 -3.44 -5.25 -13.87
N GLY A 173 -3.56 -4.61 -12.72
CA GLY A 173 -3.23 -3.19 -12.55
C GLY A 173 -1.77 -2.87 -12.85
N LEU A 174 -0.84 -3.70 -12.35
CA LEU A 174 0.60 -3.53 -12.58
C LEU A 174 1.01 -3.79 -14.05
N ARG A 175 0.37 -4.74 -14.74
CA ARG A 175 0.62 -5.01 -16.17
C ARG A 175 0.12 -3.88 -17.08
N ALA A 176 -0.91 -3.16 -16.70
CA ALA A 176 -1.40 -2.01 -17.45
C ALA A 176 -0.41 -0.83 -17.42
N ILE A 177 0.31 -0.67 -16.30
CA ILE A 177 1.32 0.38 -16.12
C ILE A 177 2.60 0.11 -16.93
N GLY A 178 2.98 -1.16 -17.12
CA GLY A 178 4.21 -1.55 -17.84
C GLY A 178 4.09 -1.62 -19.37
N ARG A 179 2.89 -1.42 -19.95
CA ARG A 179 2.65 -1.51 -21.39
C ARG A 179 2.47 -0.17 -22.10
N ARG A 180 2.63 0.94 -21.40
CA ARG A 180 2.61 2.29 -21.94
C ARG A 180 3.97 2.97 -21.66
#